data_e2ac99fc9429f2562d869b1e9bab8956
#
_entry.id   e2ac99fc9429f2562d869b1e9bab8956
#
_cell.length_a   1.000
_cell.length_b   1.000
_cell.length_c   1.000
_cell.angle_alpha   90.00
_cell.angle_beta   90.00
_cell.angle_gamma   90.00
#
_symmetry.space_group_name_H-M   'P 1'
#
loop_
_entity.id
_entity.type
_entity.pdbx_description
1 polymer ?
#
loop_
_entity_poly.entity_id
_entity_poly.type
_entity_poly.pdbx_seq_one_letter_code
_entity_poly.pdbx_strand_id
1 'polypeptide(L)'
;MSLEVRTVAASEFPDWHRALNIGFLRPPVSPDDVIAARFANSDLERTRGAFDNGRCVATFRSFAQELTVVGGAALPADAVTNVTVSPTHRRRGLLGRMMAADLAAAKERGDAVATLVSAEYPIYGRYGFGPAASTAEWEIDVARTGLDPRWSGPVDGGRIDLADAADVRKLGPELHERFRPRQPGAVDRDERWWQVNIGEVPNGQPWTEPFYAVYRSAAGDVEGLAEYSADDLWGDSKQPKNTASVRKLIAVSPRAERALWQFLCSVDWITKVRTGLRAPDDLLPLFLPDPRAARIVTQADFLWVRILDTVRALEARTYAVPGTVVLDIHDRAELAAGRFRLDASPEGATCVPTTDSPDLVLDVRELGALYLGDESALRLVALGSVSEERPGAATVADRLFRTPRRPWCPDIF
;
A
#
# COMPACT_ATOMS: atom_id res chain seq x y z
N MET A 1 -19.28 -14.89 -31.84
CA MET A 1 -18.06 -14.71 -31.01
C MET A 1 -18.52 -14.51 -29.58
N SER A 2 -18.31 -15.49 -28.71
CA SER A 2 -18.70 -15.38 -27.29
C SER A 2 -17.50 -14.83 -26.51
N LEU A 3 -17.58 -13.57 -26.14
CA LEU A 3 -16.64 -12.95 -25.20
C LEU A 3 -17.19 -13.14 -23.77
N GLU A 4 -16.60 -14.08 -23.04
CA GLU A 4 -17.06 -14.48 -21.71
C GLU A 4 -16.17 -13.87 -20.61
N VAL A 5 -16.78 -13.37 -19.55
CA VAL A 5 -16.09 -12.99 -18.30
C VAL A 5 -16.56 -13.96 -17.21
N ARG A 6 -15.63 -14.70 -16.64
CA ARG A 6 -15.90 -15.73 -15.63
C ARG A 6 -14.65 -16.02 -14.78
N THR A 7 -14.81 -16.83 -13.74
CA THR A 7 -13.69 -17.42 -12.99
C THR A 7 -12.86 -18.35 -13.89
N VAL A 8 -11.60 -18.49 -13.56
CA VAL A 8 -10.62 -19.29 -14.32
C VAL A 8 -10.65 -20.74 -13.81
N ALA A 9 -10.79 -21.69 -14.71
CA ALA A 9 -10.63 -23.11 -14.34
C ALA A 9 -9.14 -23.45 -14.15
N ALA A 10 -8.85 -24.46 -13.31
CA ALA A 10 -7.47 -24.86 -13.04
C ALA A 10 -6.66 -25.17 -14.30
N SER A 11 -7.26 -25.83 -15.29
CA SER A 11 -6.62 -26.16 -16.57
C SER A 11 -6.34 -24.94 -17.46
N GLU A 12 -6.99 -23.80 -17.20
CA GLU A 12 -6.84 -22.55 -17.96
C GLU A 12 -5.84 -21.59 -17.31
N PHE A 13 -5.36 -21.89 -16.11
CA PHE A 13 -4.46 -20.99 -15.37
C PHE A 13 -3.16 -20.69 -16.13
N PRO A 14 -2.50 -21.63 -16.84
CA PRO A 14 -1.33 -21.31 -17.65
C PRO A 14 -1.63 -20.29 -18.77
N ASP A 15 -2.79 -20.37 -19.44
CA ASP A 15 -3.19 -19.39 -20.47
C ASP A 15 -3.54 -18.03 -19.85
N TRP A 16 -4.19 -18.02 -18.69
CA TRP A 16 -4.43 -16.82 -17.91
C TRP A 16 -3.11 -16.16 -17.49
N HIS A 17 -2.15 -16.93 -16.99
CA HIS A 17 -0.83 -16.41 -16.61
C HIS A 17 -0.06 -15.86 -17.83
N ARG A 18 -0.17 -16.50 -18.97
CA ARG A 18 0.37 -15.99 -20.24
C ARG A 18 -0.28 -14.65 -20.62
N ALA A 19 -1.61 -14.54 -20.50
CA ALA A 19 -2.33 -13.30 -20.79
C ALA A 19 -1.93 -12.16 -19.83
N LEU A 20 -1.71 -12.48 -18.55
CA LEU A 20 -1.19 -11.57 -17.54
C LEU A 20 0.17 -10.99 -17.95
N ASN A 21 1.11 -11.85 -18.34
CA ASN A 21 2.44 -11.41 -18.78
C ASN A 21 2.37 -10.50 -20.00
N ILE A 22 1.56 -10.87 -21.00
CA ILE A 22 1.34 -10.04 -22.19
C ILE A 22 0.77 -8.66 -21.81
N GLY A 23 -0.19 -8.64 -20.91
CA GLY A 23 -0.83 -7.40 -20.46
C GLY A 23 0.13 -6.45 -19.74
N PHE A 24 1.08 -6.98 -18.99
CA PHE A 24 2.15 -6.23 -18.34
C PHE A 24 3.43 -6.07 -19.17
N LEU A 25 3.38 -6.39 -20.48
CA LEU A 25 4.52 -6.30 -21.39
C LEU A 25 5.75 -7.09 -20.93
N ARG A 26 5.51 -8.23 -20.28
CA ARG A 26 6.53 -9.19 -19.86
C ARG A 26 6.66 -10.31 -20.90
N PRO A 27 7.77 -11.08 -20.89
CA PRO A 27 7.89 -12.28 -21.71
C PRO A 27 6.66 -13.19 -21.54
N PRO A 28 6.00 -13.63 -22.61
CA PRO A 28 4.73 -14.37 -22.51
C PRO A 28 4.86 -15.74 -21.85
N VAL A 29 6.04 -16.33 -21.89
CA VAL A 29 6.32 -17.66 -21.34
C VAL A 29 7.06 -17.50 -20.02
N SER A 30 6.60 -18.22 -19.02
CA SER A 30 7.29 -18.36 -17.73
C SER A 30 7.71 -19.82 -17.55
N PRO A 31 8.75 -20.09 -16.73
CA PRO A 31 9.09 -21.44 -16.31
C PRO A 31 7.92 -22.15 -15.61
N ASP A 32 7.83 -23.47 -15.75
CA ASP A 32 6.72 -24.26 -15.20
C ASP A 32 6.65 -24.22 -13.67
N ASP A 33 7.78 -24.15 -12.99
CA ASP A 33 7.89 -24.00 -11.53
C ASP A 33 7.30 -22.66 -11.05
N VAL A 34 7.50 -21.58 -11.81
CA VAL A 34 6.91 -20.25 -11.54
C VAL A 34 5.39 -20.29 -11.71
N ILE A 35 4.90 -20.94 -12.77
CA ILE A 35 3.46 -21.10 -13.01
C ILE A 35 2.84 -21.94 -11.89
N ALA A 36 3.46 -23.05 -11.54
CA ALA A 36 2.99 -23.95 -10.46
C ALA A 36 2.97 -23.23 -9.11
N ALA A 37 4.03 -22.48 -8.79
CA ALA A 37 4.12 -21.71 -7.56
C ALA A 37 3.06 -20.59 -7.48
N ARG A 38 2.73 -19.94 -8.58
CA ARG A 38 1.64 -18.95 -8.65
C ARG A 38 0.28 -19.60 -8.53
N PHE A 39 0.06 -20.73 -9.22
CA PHE A 39 -1.19 -21.47 -9.17
C PHE A 39 -1.50 -21.93 -7.74
N ALA A 40 -0.54 -22.54 -7.05
CA ALA A 40 -0.69 -23.03 -5.68
C ALA A 40 -1.11 -21.93 -4.68
N ASN A 41 -0.89 -20.66 -5.02
CA ASN A 41 -1.22 -19.50 -4.18
C ASN A 41 -2.29 -18.59 -4.79
N SER A 42 -3.05 -19.11 -5.74
CA SER A 42 -4.15 -18.39 -6.35
C SER A 42 -5.48 -19.00 -5.93
N ASP A 43 -6.30 -18.19 -5.28
CA ASP A 43 -7.70 -18.53 -5.09
C ASP A 43 -8.41 -18.38 -6.44
N LEU A 44 -8.86 -19.51 -7.01
CA LEU A 44 -9.52 -19.52 -8.31
C LEU A 44 -10.92 -18.88 -8.25
N GLU A 45 -11.57 -18.85 -7.11
CA GLU A 45 -12.87 -18.16 -6.95
C GLU A 45 -12.68 -16.63 -7.03
N ARG A 46 -11.50 -16.14 -6.66
CA ARG A 46 -11.08 -14.73 -6.76
C ARG A 46 -10.25 -14.44 -8.02
N THR A 47 -10.08 -15.43 -8.92
CA THR A 47 -9.31 -15.27 -10.16
C THR A 47 -10.26 -15.30 -11.36
N ARG A 48 -10.33 -14.19 -12.10
CA ARG A 48 -11.23 -14.01 -13.23
C ARG A 48 -10.45 -13.81 -14.53
N GLY A 49 -11.04 -14.20 -15.63
CA GLY A 49 -10.54 -13.95 -16.97
C GLY A 49 -11.65 -13.53 -17.92
N ALA A 50 -11.29 -12.83 -18.98
CA ALA A 50 -12.13 -12.71 -20.15
C ALA A 50 -11.58 -13.63 -21.25
N PHE A 51 -12.47 -14.40 -21.88
CA PHE A 51 -12.11 -15.39 -22.88
C PHE A 51 -12.77 -15.06 -24.22
N ASP A 52 -11.99 -15.06 -25.30
CA ASP A 52 -12.46 -14.94 -26.67
C ASP A 52 -12.10 -16.23 -27.43
N ASN A 53 -13.14 -17.00 -27.83
CA ASN A 53 -12.96 -18.32 -28.47
C ASN A 53 -12.03 -19.27 -27.66
N GLY A 54 -12.19 -19.29 -26.35
CA GLY A 54 -11.42 -20.14 -25.43
C GLY A 54 -10.03 -19.61 -25.05
N ARG A 55 -9.56 -18.50 -25.62
CA ARG A 55 -8.29 -17.87 -25.29
C ARG A 55 -8.48 -16.77 -24.27
N CYS A 56 -7.67 -16.75 -23.23
CA CYS A 56 -7.67 -15.69 -22.24
C CYS A 56 -7.13 -14.39 -22.85
N VAL A 57 -7.90 -13.28 -22.75
CA VAL A 57 -7.59 -11.96 -23.31
C VAL A 57 -7.62 -10.83 -22.29
N ALA A 58 -8.07 -11.12 -21.06
CA ALA A 58 -7.98 -10.20 -19.94
C ALA A 58 -7.89 -10.98 -18.65
N THR A 59 -7.19 -10.41 -17.66
CA THR A 59 -6.94 -11.00 -16.36
C THR A 59 -7.40 -10.08 -15.24
N PHE A 60 -7.81 -10.67 -14.15
CA PHE A 60 -8.17 -10.01 -12.91
C PHE A 60 -8.01 -11.00 -11.77
N ARG A 61 -7.48 -10.57 -10.66
CA ARG A 61 -7.40 -11.37 -9.45
C ARG A 61 -7.62 -10.48 -8.24
N SER A 62 -8.28 -11.00 -7.22
CA SER A 62 -8.23 -10.45 -5.88
C SER A 62 -7.77 -11.50 -4.87
N PHE A 63 -7.50 -11.09 -3.66
CA PHE A 63 -7.16 -11.97 -2.54
C PHE A 63 -7.57 -11.32 -1.21
N ALA A 64 -7.73 -12.15 -0.18
CA ALA A 64 -8.03 -11.67 1.16
C ALA A 64 -6.84 -10.90 1.72
N GLN A 65 -7.12 -9.75 2.32
CA GLN A 65 -6.13 -8.87 2.93
C GLN A 65 -6.74 -8.19 4.16
N GLU A 66 -5.90 -7.76 5.07
CA GLU A 66 -6.29 -6.85 6.14
C GLU A 66 -5.65 -5.48 5.92
N LEU A 67 -6.48 -4.43 5.90
CA LEU A 67 -6.02 -3.05 5.86
C LEU A 67 -5.96 -2.50 7.28
N THR A 68 -4.82 -1.97 7.69
CA THR A 68 -4.72 -1.21 8.94
C THR A 68 -5.32 0.18 8.75
N VAL A 69 -6.37 0.48 9.51
CA VAL A 69 -7.05 1.77 9.47
C VAL A 69 -6.52 2.72 10.54
N VAL A 70 -6.99 3.97 10.51
CA VAL A 70 -6.65 4.98 11.54
C VAL A 70 -7.13 4.49 12.90
N GLY A 71 -6.25 4.46 13.89
CA GLY A 71 -6.49 3.87 15.22
C GLY A 71 -5.92 2.47 15.37
N GLY A 72 -5.39 1.87 14.28
CA GLY A 72 -4.64 0.61 14.32
C GLY A 72 -5.48 -0.65 14.21
N ALA A 73 -6.79 -0.55 14.01
CA ALA A 73 -7.63 -1.73 13.76
C ALA A 73 -7.33 -2.34 12.39
N ALA A 74 -7.39 -3.68 12.31
CA ALA A 74 -7.30 -4.43 11.07
C ALA A 74 -8.70 -4.62 10.49
N LEU A 75 -8.89 -4.17 9.25
CA LEU A 75 -10.17 -4.25 8.55
C LEU A 75 -10.08 -5.24 7.39
N PRO A 76 -10.97 -6.26 7.31
CA PRO A 76 -11.01 -7.16 6.17
C PRO A 76 -11.20 -6.41 4.86
N ALA A 77 -10.35 -6.73 3.89
CA ALA A 77 -10.27 -6.07 2.60
C ALA A 77 -10.13 -7.08 1.46
N ASP A 78 -10.68 -6.73 0.30
CA ASP A 78 -10.45 -7.42 -0.96
C ASP A 78 -9.33 -6.72 -1.73
N ALA A 79 -8.16 -7.34 -1.82
CA ALA A 79 -7.00 -6.76 -2.50
C ALA A 79 -7.02 -7.09 -3.99
N VAL A 80 -7.27 -6.09 -4.83
CA VAL A 80 -7.36 -6.24 -6.29
C VAL A 80 -5.97 -6.12 -6.90
N THR A 81 -5.59 -7.09 -7.72
CA THR A 81 -4.30 -7.17 -8.39
C THR A 81 -4.40 -7.87 -9.76
N ASN A 82 -3.29 -7.93 -10.50
CA ASN A 82 -3.19 -8.66 -11.77
C ASN A 82 -4.25 -8.27 -12.82
N VAL A 83 -4.60 -6.99 -12.84
CA VAL A 83 -5.61 -6.45 -13.75
C VAL A 83 -4.97 -6.08 -15.08
N THR A 84 -5.31 -6.83 -16.14
CA THR A 84 -4.86 -6.52 -17.50
C THR A 84 -5.94 -6.75 -18.53
N VAL A 85 -5.84 -6.07 -19.65
CA VAL A 85 -6.64 -6.34 -20.85
C VAL A 85 -5.70 -6.30 -22.07
N SER A 86 -5.69 -7.37 -22.84
CA SER A 86 -4.91 -7.46 -24.09
C SER A 86 -5.14 -6.22 -24.96
N PRO A 87 -4.10 -5.64 -25.57
CA PRO A 87 -4.21 -4.45 -26.42
C PRO A 87 -5.28 -4.57 -27.53
N THR A 88 -5.48 -5.78 -28.05
CA THR A 88 -6.49 -6.08 -29.08
C THR A 88 -7.92 -6.11 -28.58
N HIS A 89 -8.14 -6.14 -27.26
CA HIS A 89 -9.46 -6.28 -26.61
C HIS A 89 -9.81 -5.12 -25.69
N ARG A 90 -9.01 -4.07 -25.65
CA ARG A 90 -9.27 -2.85 -24.87
C ARG A 90 -10.58 -2.16 -25.35
N ARG A 91 -11.17 -1.37 -24.44
CA ARG A 91 -12.39 -0.55 -24.68
C ARG A 91 -13.65 -1.37 -24.99
N ARG A 92 -13.68 -2.66 -24.63
CA ARG A 92 -14.86 -3.54 -24.76
C ARG A 92 -15.59 -3.77 -23.42
N GLY A 93 -15.31 -2.98 -22.38
CA GLY A 93 -15.97 -3.08 -21.08
C GLY A 93 -15.52 -4.27 -20.21
N LEU A 94 -14.47 -5.02 -20.62
CA LEU A 94 -14.03 -6.24 -19.92
C LEU A 94 -13.61 -5.98 -18.49
N LEU A 95 -12.78 -4.96 -18.25
CA LEU A 95 -12.38 -4.58 -16.89
C LEU A 95 -13.60 -4.24 -16.02
N GLY A 96 -14.55 -3.45 -16.55
CA GLY A 96 -15.76 -3.09 -15.79
C GLY A 96 -16.59 -4.31 -15.38
N ARG A 97 -16.71 -5.31 -16.25
CA ARG A 97 -17.43 -6.56 -15.95
C ARG A 97 -16.71 -7.38 -14.88
N MET A 98 -15.39 -7.53 -14.97
CA MET A 98 -14.59 -8.24 -13.97
C MET A 98 -14.63 -7.53 -12.61
N MET A 99 -14.43 -6.23 -12.60
CA MET A 99 -14.45 -5.40 -11.39
C MET A 99 -15.82 -5.45 -10.70
N ALA A 100 -16.91 -5.26 -11.44
CA ALA A 100 -18.26 -5.30 -10.87
C ALA A 100 -18.57 -6.68 -10.25
N ALA A 101 -18.21 -7.77 -10.92
CA ALA A 101 -18.42 -9.12 -10.41
C ALA A 101 -17.58 -9.40 -9.16
N ASP A 102 -16.37 -8.85 -9.07
CA ASP A 102 -15.48 -9.06 -7.94
C ASP A 102 -15.91 -8.24 -6.72
N LEU A 103 -16.19 -6.94 -6.90
CA LEU A 103 -16.64 -6.08 -5.81
C LEU A 103 -17.97 -6.53 -5.20
N ALA A 104 -18.90 -7.05 -6.03
CA ALA A 104 -20.14 -7.65 -5.53
C ALA A 104 -19.85 -8.89 -4.67
N ALA A 105 -18.99 -9.79 -5.15
CA ALA A 105 -18.60 -10.98 -4.40
C ALA A 105 -17.82 -10.61 -3.11
N ALA A 106 -16.98 -9.56 -3.14
CA ALA A 106 -16.29 -9.06 -1.97
C ALA A 106 -17.26 -8.58 -0.88
N LYS A 107 -18.28 -7.80 -1.28
CA LYS A 107 -19.34 -7.38 -0.36
C LYS A 107 -20.12 -8.56 0.23
N GLU A 108 -20.47 -9.56 -0.60
CA GLU A 108 -21.16 -10.78 -0.15
C GLU A 108 -20.32 -11.59 0.85
N ARG A 109 -18.99 -11.63 0.69
CA ARG A 109 -18.07 -12.24 1.66
C ARG A 109 -17.96 -11.46 2.97
N GLY A 110 -18.42 -10.20 2.98
CA GLY A 110 -18.34 -9.31 4.14
C GLY A 110 -17.05 -8.50 4.20
N ASP A 111 -16.31 -8.35 3.08
CA ASP A 111 -15.20 -7.42 3.00
C ASP A 111 -15.75 -5.99 3.14
N ALA A 112 -15.21 -5.17 4.04
CA ALA A 112 -15.71 -3.82 4.29
C ALA A 112 -15.16 -2.81 3.28
N VAL A 113 -14.00 -3.11 2.71
CA VAL A 113 -13.32 -2.30 1.70
C VAL A 113 -12.67 -3.18 0.64
N ALA A 114 -12.39 -2.62 -0.53
CA ALA A 114 -11.43 -3.18 -1.46
C ALA A 114 -10.24 -2.24 -1.59
N THR A 115 -9.06 -2.80 -1.86
CA THR A 115 -7.79 -2.08 -1.98
C THR A 115 -7.11 -2.40 -3.30
N LEU A 116 -6.29 -1.49 -3.80
CA LEU A 116 -5.37 -1.75 -4.90
C LEU A 116 -4.19 -0.77 -4.87
N VAL A 117 -3.10 -1.16 -5.50
CA VAL A 117 -2.00 -0.26 -5.87
C VAL A 117 -2.18 0.16 -7.32
N SER A 118 -2.37 1.46 -7.56
CA SER A 118 -2.70 1.96 -8.90
C SER A 118 -1.45 2.13 -9.76
N ALA A 119 -1.47 1.53 -10.97
CA ALA A 119 -0.48 1.81 -12.00
C ALA A 119 -0.90 2.96 -12.94
N GLU A 120 -2.20 3.24 -13.05
CA GLU A 120 -2.73 4.27 -13.95
C GLU A 120 -3.89 5.03 -13.26
N TYR A 121 -3.64 6.27 -12.87
CA TYR A 121 -4.59 7.15 -12.15
C TYR A 121 -6.01 7.22 -12.78
N PRO A 122 -6.22 7.33 -14.12
CA PRO A 122 -7.55 7.53 -14.69
C PRO A 122 -8.47 6.30 -14.65
N ILE A 123 -7.97 5.14 -14.20
CA ILE A 123 -8.71 3.88 -14.35
C ILE A 123 -9.70 3.65 -13.20
N TYR A 124 -9.24 3.71 -11.97
CA TYR A 124 -9.95 3.09 -10.85
C TYR A 124 -11.01 3.98 -10.20
N GLY A 125 -10.92 5.30 -10.36
CA GLY A 125 -11.93 6.24 -9.85
C GLY A 125 -13.34 5.98 -10.39
N ARG A 126 -13.47 5.49 -11.63
CA ARG A 126 -14.76 5.13 -12.25
C ARG A 126 -15.46 3.94 -11.61
N TYR A 127 -14.74 3.19 -10.79
CA TYR A 127 -15.26 2.05 -10.02
C TYR A 127 -15.42 2.39 -8.53
N GLY A 128 -15.29 3.67 -8.18
CA GLY A 128 -15.47 4.19 -6.83
C GLY A 128 -14.25 4.04 -5.92
N PHE A 129 -13.06 3.68 -6.45
CA PHE A 129 -11.83 3.75 -5.68
C PHE A 129 -11.34 5.19 -5.58
N GLY A 130 -10.88 5.59 -4.38
CA GLY A 130 -10.21 6.86 -4.14
C GLY A 130 -8.75 6.68 -3.72
N PRO A 131 -7.83 7.61 -4.10
CA PRO A 131 -6.43 7.57 -3.68
C PRO A 131 -6.34 7.88 -2.18
N ALA A 132 -6.16 6.84 -1.35
CA ALA A 132 -6.22 6.93 0.11
C ALA A 132 -4.87 7.13 0.77
N ALA A 133 -3.77 6.76 0.10
CA ALA A 133 -2.42 7.06 0.55
C ALA A 133 -1.49 7.27 -0.64
N SER A 134 -0.61 8.25 -0.49
CA SER A 134 0.46 8.56 -1.44
C SER A 134 1.77 7.92 -1.00
N THR A 135 2.71 7.78 -1.94
CA THR A 135 4.08 7.38 -1.65
C THR A 135 5.07 8.39 -2.16
N ALA A 136 6.26 8.41 -1.55
CA ALA A 136 7.42 9.16 -2.02
C ALA A 136 8.67 8.28 -1.96
N GLU A 137 9.57 8.48 -2.93
CA GLU A 137 10.93 7.96 -2.85
C GLU A 137 11.87 9.12 -2.53
N TRP A 138 12.75 8.90 -1.57
CA TRP A 138 13.75 9.88 -1.17
C TRP A 138 15.14 9.44 -1.64
N GLU A 139 15.96 10.40 -1.95
CA GLU A 139 17.37 10.20 -2.22
C GLU A 139 18.19 11.02 -1.22
N ILE A 140 19.13 10.38 -0.52
CA ILE A 140 20.03 11.00 0.46
C ILE A 140 21.42 11.12 -0.18
N ASP A 141 21.98 12.32 -0.17
CA ASP A 141 23.40 12.57 -0.45
C ASP A 141 24.17 12.42 0.87
N VAL A 142 24.88 11.29 1.02
CA VAL A 142 25.55 10.92 2.28
C VAL A 142 26.58 11.98 2.70
N ALA A 143 27.34 12.54 1.75
CA ALA A 143 28.37 13.54 2.05
C ALA A 143 27.79 14.85 2.64
N ARG A 144 26.49 15.12 2.41
CA ARG A 144 25.80 16.32 2.87
C ARG A 144 24.98 16.12 4.13
N THR A 145 24.88 14.91 4.64
CA THR A 145 24.02 14.61 5.81
C THR A 145 24.46 15.34 7.08
N GLY A 146 25.74 15.69 7.20
CA GLY A 146 26.33 16.24 8.42
C GLY A 146 26.50 15.20 9.54
N LEU A 147 26.25 13.92 9.27
CA LEU A 147 26.52 12.84 10.21
C LEU A 147 28.03 12.68 10.44
N ASP A 148 28.42 12.32 11.67
CA ASP A 148 29.82 12.00 11.98
C ASP A 148 30.19 10.69 11.24
N PRO A 149 31.17 10.70 10.33
CA PRO A 149 31.61 9.51 9.63
C PRO A 149 32.21 8.44 10.54
N ARG A 150 32.53 8.79 11.79
CA ARG A 150 33.03 7.83 12.81
C ARG A 150 31.91 7.23 13.63
N TRP A 151 30.67 7.31 13.15
CA TRP A 151 29.53 6.73 13.86
C TRP A 151 29.76 5.22 14.11
N SER A 152 29.69 4.82 15.37
CA SER A 152 30.00 3.45 15.82
C SER A 152 28.77 2.67 16.30
N GLY A 153 27.58 3.27 16.15
CA GLY A 153 26.32 2.64 16.55
C GLY A 153 25.37 3.59 17.25
N PRO A 154 24.18 3.12 17.61
CA PRO A 154 23.17 3.90 18.32
C PRO A 154 23.66 4.37 19.69
N VAL A 155 23.36 5.64 20.03
CA VAL A 155 23.77 6.27 21.31
C VAL A 155 22.87 5.90 22.48
N ASP A 156 21.77 5.19 22.25
CA ASP A 156 20.75 4.82 23.22
C ASP A 156 20.97 3.45 23.88
N GLY A 157 22.13 2.85 23.66
CA GLY A 157 22.49 1.50 24.14
C GLY A 157 21.95 0.37 23.25
N GLY A 158 21.23 0.70 22.19
CA GLY A 158 20.84 -0.26 21.16
C GLY A 158 22.02 -0.66 20.27
N ARG A 159 21.78 -1.60 19.36
CA ARG A 159 22.78 -2.02 18.37
C ARG A 159 22.15 -2.36 17.03
N ILE A 160 22.96 -2.33 15.98
CA ILE A 160 22.61 -2.85 14.66
C ILE A 160 23.34 -4.19 14.46
N ASP A 161 22.59 -5.23 14.16
CA ASP A 161 23.11 -6.55 13.77
C ASP A 161 22.86 -6.74 12.28
N LEU A 162 23.81 -7.39 11.58
CA LEU A 162 23.55 -7.92 10.25
C LEU A 162 22.85 -9.28 10.40
N ALA A 163 21.89 -9.55 9.56
CA ALA A 163 21.10 -10.78 9.56
C ALA A 163 21.11 -11.42 8.17
N ASP A 164 20.69 -12.65 8.08
CA ASP A 164 20.44 -13.36 6.83
C ASP A 164 18.93 -13.59 6.59
N ALA A 165 18.59 -14.17 5.44
CA ALA A 165 17.21 -14.45 5.07
C ALA A 165 16.50 -15.36 6.08
N ALA A 166 17.21 -16.35 6.65
CA ALA A 166 16.65 -17.27 7.64
C ALA A 166 16.33 -16.57 8.98
N ASP A 167 17.16 -15.61 9.38
CA ASP A 167 16.89 -14.77 10.55
C ASP A 167 15.68 -13.88 10.31
N VAL A 168 15.61 -13.22 9.14
CA VAL A 168 14.47 -12.38 8.75
C VAL A 168 13.18 -13.19 8.71
N ARG A 169 13.23 -14.43 8.26
CA ARG A 169 12.09 -15.35 8.27
C ARG A 169 11.51 -15.57 9.66
N LYS A 170 12.37 -15.60 10.68
CA LYS A 170 11.96 -15.82 12.08
C LYS A 170 11.46 -14.54 12.75
N LEU A 171 12.18 -13.44 12.60
CA LEU A 171 11.89 -12.19 13.34
C LEU A 171 10.96 -11.22 12.62
N GLY A 172 10.91 -11.30 11.29
CA GLY A 172 10.16 -10.35 10.46
C GLY A 172 8.65 -10.35 10.70
N PRO A 173 7.99 -11.54 10.76
CA PRO A 173 6.54 -11.60 11.00
C PRO A 173 6.11 -10.90 12.29
N GLU A 174 6.75 -11.19 13.42
CA GLU A 174 6.43 -10.55 14.69
C GLU A 174 6.69 -9.04 14.66
N LEU A 175 7.80 -8.61 14.09
CA LEU A 175 8.11 -7.19 13.95
C LEU A 175 7.04 -6.48 13.10
N HIS A 176 6.60 -7.10 12.00
CA HIS A 176 5.57 -6.53 11.14
C HIS A 176 4.22 -6.40 11.86
N GLU A 177 3.81 -7.41 12.62
CA GLU A 177 2.56 -7.37 13.40
C GLU A 177 2.61 -6.29 14.50
N ARG A 178 3.78 -5.96 15.02
CA ARG A 178 3.96 -4.84 15.97
C ARG A 178 4.03 -3.48 15.25
N PHE A 179 4.42 -3.46 13.99
CA PHE A 179 4.47 -2.24 13.16
C PHE A 179 3.09 -1.84 12.64
N ARG A 180 2.30 -2.79 12.09
CA ARG A 180 1.01 -2.52 11.43
C ARG A 180 0.09 -1.58 12.22
N PRO A 181 -0.24 -1.83 13.51
CA PRO A 181 -1.20 -1.01 14.25
C PRO A 181 -0.81 0.46 14.39
N ARG A 182 0.44 0.78 14.11
CA ARG A 182 0.99 2.15 14.21
C ARG A 182 1.03 2.89 12.88
N GLN A 183 0.73 2.17 11.78
CA GLN A 183 0.85 2.70 10.43
C GLN A 183 -0.46 2.52 9.66
N PRO A 184 -1.37 3.51 9.66
CA PRO A 184 -2.53 3.50 8.77
C PRO A 184 -2.11 3.32 7.31
N GLY A 185 -2.79 2.43 6.60
CA GLY A 185 -2.45 2.05 5.23
C GLY A 185 -1.52 0.84 5.11
N ALA A 186 -0.90 0.36 6.20
CA ALA A 186 -0.18 -0.91 6.18
C ALA A 186 -1.15 -2.09 6.01
N VAL A 187 -0.68 -3.11 5.32
CA VAL A 187 -1.44 -4.36 5.07
C VAL A 187 -0.77 -5.54 5.77
N ASP A 188 -1.49 -6.63 5.94
CA ASP A 188 -0.92 -7.86 6.49
C ASP A 188 0.07 -8.50 5.52
N ARG A 189 0.92 -9.35 6.05
CA ARG A 189 1.91 -10.15 5.31
C ARG A 189 1.76 -11.61 5.71
N ASP A 190 1.13 -12.37 4.84
CA ASP A 190 0.94 -13.80 5.03
C ASP A 190 2.26 -14.59 4.94
N GLU A 191 2.18 -15.88 5.22
CA GLU A 191 3.30 -16.82 5.11
C GLU A 191 3.94 -16.77 3.71
N ARG A 192 3.09 -16.69 2.68
CA ARG A 192 3.54 -16.64 1.29
C ARG A 192 4.31 -15.37 0.97
N TRP A 193 3.86 -14.24 1.50
CA TRP A 193 4.56 -12.97 1.32
C TRP A 193 6.00 -13.10 1.83
N TRP A 194 6.20 -13.68 3.02
CA TRP A 194 7.53 -13.91 3.58
C TRP A 194 8.37 -14.84 2.73
N GLN A 195 7.85 -16.01 2.33
CA GLN A 195 8.55 -16.97 1.50
C GLN A 195 9.06 -16.39 0.17
N VAL A 196 8.23 -15.61 -0.49
CA VAL A 196 8.60 -14.95 -1.75
C VAL A 196 9.66 -13.88 -1.53
N ASN A 197 9.51 -13.07 -0.47
CA ASN A 197 10.39 -11.91 -0.27
C ASN A 197 11.78 -12.29 0.29
N ILE A 198 11.92 -13.47 0.88
CA ILE A 198 13.23 -14.00 1.30
C ILE A 198 13.82 -15.05 0.30
N GLY A 199 13.19 -15.23 -0.85
CA GLY A 199 13.69 -16.09 -1.92
C GLY A 199 13.44 -17.58 -1.77
N GLU A 200 12.65 -18.04 -0.77
CA GLU A 200 12.29 -19.46 -0.63
C GLU A 200 11.40 -19.94 -1.77
N VAL A 201 10.62 -19.03 -2.36
CA VAL A 201 9.69 -19.36 -3.43
C VAL A 201 9.91 -18.43 -4.62
N PRO A 202 10.03 -19.00 -5.85
CA PRO A 202 10.25 -18.21 -7.04
C PRO A 202 9.04 -17.34 -7.39
N ASN A 203 9.30 -16.10 -7.82
CA ASN A 203 8.27 -15.15 -8.28
C ASN A 203 8.41 -14.77 -9.77
N GLY A 204 9.27 -15.47 -10.50
CA GLY A 204 9.54 -15.22 -11.92
C GLY A 204 10.67 -14.22 -12.19
N GLN A 205 11.34 -13.74 -11.16
CA GLN A 205 12.56 -12.96 -11.25
C GLN A 205 13.70 -13.68 -10.53
N PRO A 206 14.95 -13.62 -11.01
CA PRO A 206 16.10 -14.11 -10.27
C PRO A 206 16.15 -13.43 -8.90
N TRP A 207 16.22 -14.22 -7.83
CA TRP A 207 16.36 -13.69 -6.50
C TRP A 207 17.85 -13.62 -6.12
N THR A 208 18.24 -12.50 -5.54
CA THR A 208 19.56 -12.31 -4.95
C THR A 208 19.36 -11.85 -3.53
N GLU A 209 19.98 -12.50 -2.58
CA GLU A 209 19.90 -12.15 -1.17
C GLU A 209 20.36 -10.71 -0.96
N PRO A 210 19.50 -9.86 -0.40
CA PRO A 210 19.90 -8.50 -0.04
C PRO A 210 20.66 -8.49 1.27
N PHE A 211 21.19 -7.35 1.65
CA PHE A 211 21.67 -7.12 3.01
C PHE A 211 20.49 -6.83 3.93
N TYR A 212 20.56 -7.37 5.14
CA TYR A 212 19.60 -7.12 6.20
C TYR A 212 20.27 -6.48 7.40
N ALA A 213 19.74 -5.36 7.88
CA ALA A 213 20.16 -4.70 9.11
C ALA A 213 19.00 -4.69 10.11
N VAL A 214 19.26 -5.21 11.31
CA VAL A 214 18.29 -5.35 12.37
C VAL A 214 18.69 -4.45 13.54
N TYR A 215 17.81 -3.50 13.90
CA TYR A 215 18.00 -2.75 15.13
C TYR A 215 17.42 -3.51 16.31
N ARG A 216 18.26 -3.64 17.36
CA ARG A 216 17.83 -4.14 18.67
C ARG A 216 17.98 -3.05 19.71
N SER A 217 16.96 -2.93 20.57
CA SER A 217 16.97 -2.03 21.71
C SER A 217 18.04 -2.43 22.73
N ALA A 218 18.30 -1.57 23.72
CA ALA A 218 19.18 -1.90 24.85
C ALA A 218 18.72 -3.15 25.64
N ALA A 219 17.42 -3.48 25.61
CA ALA A 219 16.85 -4.68 26.20
C ALA A 219 17.01 -5.92 25.30
N GLY A 220 17.47 -5.75 24.04
CA GLY A 220 17.63 -6.84 23.07
C GLY A 220 16.45 -7.07 22.15
N ASP A 221 15.36 -6.31 22.32
CA ASP A 221 14.15 -6.44 21.50
C ASP A 221 14.40 -5.96 20.06
N VAL A 222 13.90 -6.72 19.09
CA VAL A 222 13.92 -6.31 17.69
C VAL A 222 12.90 -5.20 17.49
N GLU A 223 13.35 -4.00 17.14
CA GLU A 223 12.48 -2.84 16.94
C GLU A 223 12.55 -2.27 15.51
N GLY A 224 13.43 -2.78 14.65
CA GLY A 224 13.51 -2.33 13.27
C GLY A 224 14.27 -3.30 12.38
N LEU A 225 13.93 -3.28 11.10
CA LEU A 225 14.52 -4.07 10.04
C LEU A 225 14.63 -3.23 8.77
N ALA A 226 15.81 -3.19 8.18
CA ALA A 226 16.06 -2.65 6.85
C ALA A 226 16.55 -3.75 5.92
N GLU A 227 15.98 -3.80 4.71
CA GLU A 227 16.40 -4.64 3.58
C GLU A 227 16.96 -3.72 2.50
N TYR A 228 18.22 -3.92 2.10
CA TYR A 228 18.86 -3.08 1.09
C TYR A 228 19.83 -3.86 0.21
N SER A 229 20.12 -3.31 -0.96
CA SER A 229 21.18 -3.74 -1.85
C SER A 229 22.11 -2.57 -2.16
N ALA A 230 23.33 -2.85 -2.61
CA ALA A 230 24.24 -1.83 -3.10
C ALA A 230 24.69 -2.17 -4.52
N ASP A 231 24.89 -1.15 -5.34
CA ASP A 231 25.59 -1.32 -6.62
C ASP A 231 27.11 -1.35 -6.41
N ASP A 232 27.88 -1.64 -7.47
CA ASP A 232 29.35 -1.64 -7.45
C ASP A 232 29.84 -0.57 -8.47
N LEU A 233 29.62 0.69 -8.12
CA LEU A 233 29.96 1.83 -8.99
C LEU A 233 31.24 2.54 -8.51
N TRP A 234 32.21 2.67 -9.42
CA TRP A 234 33.48 3.33 -9.18
C TRP A 234 33.65 4.54 -10.08
N GLY A 235 34.19 5.62 -9.52
CA GLY A 235 34.55 6.83 -10.25
C GLY A 235 35.96 6.77 -10.87
N ASP A 236 36.30 7.75 -11.69
CA ASP A 236 37.54 7.81 -12.46
C ASP A 236 38.82 7.72 -11.60
N SER A 237 38.79 8.23 -10.39
CA SER A 237 39.92 8.18 -9.45
C SER A 237 39.91 6.95 -8.54
N LYS A 238 39.25 5.87 -8.94
CA LYS A 238 39.02 4.68 -8.11
C LYS A 238 38.35 4.97 -6.77
N GLN A 239 37.50 6.00 -6.75
CA GLN A 239 36.68 6.33 -5.59
C GLN A 239 35.34 5.60 -5.69
N PRO A 240 34.88 4.95 -4.61
CA PRO A 240 33.57 4.34 -4.59
C PRO A 240 32.46 5.41 -4.73
N LYS A 241 31.41 5.08 -5.48
CA LYS A 241 30.23 5.93 -5.71
C LYS A 241 28.95 5.12 -5.56
N ASN A 242 28.99 4.14 -4.67
CA ASN A 242 27.90 3.18 -4.55
C ASN A 242 26.64 3.83 -4.00
N THR A 243 25.50 3.34 -4.47
CA THR A 243 24.16 3.66 -3.99
C THR A 243 23.62 2.48 -3.18
N ALA A 244 23.23 2.72 -1.93
CA ALA A 244 22.39 1.77 -1.21
C ALA A 244 20.92 1.99 -1.63
N SER A 245 20.31 0.93 -2.16
CA SER A 245 18.90 0.91 -2.53
C SER A 245 18.12 0.14 -1.46
N VAL A 246 17.41 0.84 -0.61
CA VAL A 246 16.57 0.25 0.43
C VAL A 246 15.29 -0.26 -0.20
N ARG A 247 15.05 -1.56 -0.08
CA ARG A 247 13.81 -2.17 -0.58
C ARG A 247 12.69 -2.02 0.41
N LYS A 248 12.99 -2.24 1.71
CA LYS A 248 12.04 -2.13 2.81
C LYS A 248 12.74 -1.61 4.05
N LEU A 249 12.05 -0.80 4.81
CA LEU A 249 12.45 -0.42 6.16
C LEU A 249 11.20 -0.25 7.01
N ILE A 250 11.08 -1.07 8.04
CA ILE A 250 10.02 -0.97 9.05
C ILE A 250 10.65 -0.80 10.43
N ALA A 251 10.04 0.02 11.25
CA ALA A 251 10.49 0.25 12.62
C ALA A 251 9.28 0.54 13.54
N VAL A 252 9.31 -0.01 14.75
CA VAL A 252 8.25 0.19 15.75
C VAL A 252 8.51 1.39 16.66
N SER A 253 9.65 2.04 16.51
CA SER A 253 10.00 3.26 17.24
C SER A 253 10.79 4.24 16.37
N PRO A 254 10.67 5.56 16.60
CA PRO A 254 11.50 6.57 15.91
C PRO A 254 13.01 6.40 16.17
N ARG A 255 13.39 5.81 17.30
CA ARG A 255 14.79 5.50 17.63
C ARG A 255 15.36 4.45 16.68
N ALA A 256 14.63 3.35 16.51
CA ALA A 256 15.01 2.27 15.61
C ALA A 256 15.09 2.78 14.16
N GLU A 257 14.12 3.57 13.73
CA GLU A 257 14.08 4.14 12.39
C GLU A 257 15.30 5.08 12.15
N ARG A 258 15.57 6.00 13.08
CA ARG A 258 16.75 6.87 13.03
C ARG A 258 18.05 6.08 12.96
N ALA A 259 18.21 5.06 13.82
CA ALA A 259 19.43 4.27 13.89
C ALA A 259 19.68 3.50 12.57
N LEU A 260 18.62 2.95 11.95
CA LEU A 260 18.74 2.27 10.65
C LEU A 260 19.14 3.24 9.53
N TRP A 261 18.57 4.46 9.47
CA TRP A 261 18.98 5.46 8.48
C TRP A 261 20.40 5.95 8.71
N GLN A 262 20.81 6.16 9.95
CA GLN A 262 22.20 6.54 10.28
C GLN A 262 23.17 5.43 9.89
N PHE A 263 22.83 4.16 10.17
CA PHE A 263 23.63 3.00 9.76
C PHE A 263 23.81 2.98 8.23
N LEU A 264 22.73 3.10 7.45
CA LEU A 264 22.80 3.08 5.99
C LEU A 264 23.68 4.23 5.43
N CYS A 265 23.67 5.39 6.09
CA CYS A 265 24.52 6.52 5.72
C CYS A 265 25.98 6.39 6.23
N SER A 266 26.27 5.44 7.11
CA SER A 266 27.61 5.22 7.68
C SER A 266 28.37 4.05 7.04
N VAL A 267 27.73 3.30 6.15
CA VAL A 267 28.38 2.18 5.44
C VAL A 267 29.41 2.74 4.49
N ASP A 268 30.67 2.31 4.66
CA ASP A 268 31.76 2.69 3.78
C ASP A 268 31.42 2.42 2.32
N TRP A 269 31.88 3.31 1.42
CA TRP A 269 31.63 3.28 -0.01
C TRP A 269 30.24 3.72 -0.46
N ILE A 270 29.26 3.83 0.44
CA ILE A 270 27.93 4.35 0.12
C ILE A 270 28.00 5.87 0.10
N THR A 271 27.75 6.47 -1.06
CA THR A 271 27.69 7.91 -1.25
C THR A 271 26.26 8.43 -1.40
N LYS A 272 25.33 7.51 -1.66
CA LYS A 272 23.93 7.81 -1.89
C LYS A 272 23.05 6.71 -1.30
N VAL A 273 21.91 7.09 -0.69
CA VAL A 273 20.89 6.15 -0.24
C VAL A 273 19.56 6.48 -0.94
N ARG A 274 18.94 5.48 -1.56
CA ARG A 274 17.56 5.54 -2.07
C ARG A 274 16.64 4.76 -1.16
N THR A 275 15.54 5.36 -0.78
CA THR A 275 14.71 4.82 0.32
C THR A 275 13.70 3.76 -0.10
N GLY A 276 13.44 3.59 -1.41
CA GLY A 276 12.22 2.91 -1.83
C GLY A 276 10.97 3.69 -1.40
N LEU A 277 9.83 3.00 -1.31
CA LEU A 277 8.53 3.61 -1.02
C LEU A 277 8.41 4.04 0.44
N ARG A 278 8.18 5.34 0.67
CA ARG A 278 8.01 5.96 2.00
C ARG A 278 6.81 6.92 2.00
N ALA A 279 6.41 7.35 3.19
CA ALA A 279 5.42 8.42 3.29
C ALA A 279 5.98 9.75 2.74
N PRO A 280 5.16 10.61 2.10
CA PRO A 280 5.62 11.94 1.67
C PRO A 280 6.04 12.87 2.81
N ASP A 281 5.56 12.63 4.03
CA ASP A 281 5.90 13.33 5.27
C ASP A 281 6.82 12.49 6.19
N ASP A 282 7.64 11.63 5.59
CA ASP A 282 8.57 10.78 6.35
C ASP A 282 9.49 11.61 7.27
N LEU A 283 9.81 11.06 8.43
CA LEU A 283 10.70 11.72 9.40
C LEU A 283 12.17 11.69 9.00
N LEU A 284 12.52 10.91 7.98
CA LEU A 284 13.90 10.73 7.52
C LEU A 284 14.71 12.03 7.41
N PRO A 285 14.23 13.09 6.72
CA PRO A 285 15.03 14.32 6.62
C PRO A 285 15.35 14.94 7.98
N LEU A 286 14.43 14.81 8.95
CA LEU A 286 14.57 15.37 10.29
C LEU A 286 15.47 14.54 11.21
N PHE A 287 15.85 13.34 10.80
CA PHE A 287 16.85 12.53 11.48
C PHE A 287 18.29 12.91 11.10
N LEU A 288 18.46 13.70 10.04
CA LEU A 288 19.76 14.15 9.55
C LEU A 288 20.10 15.55 10.11
N PRO A 289 21.37 15.81 10.49
CA PRO A 289 21.82 17.16 10.84
C PRO A 289 21.56 18.21 9.76
N ASP A 290 21.72 17.85 8.47
CA ASP A 290 21.26 18.67 7.33
C ASP A 290 20.06 17.97 6.66
N PRO A 291 18.80 18.41 6.92
CA PRO A 291 17.63 17.84 6.28
C PRO A 291 17.61 17.96 4.75
N ARG A 292 18.37 18.91 4.18
CA ARG A 292 18.45 19.13 2.73
C ARG A 292 19.29 18.06 2.01
N ALA A 293 19.98 17.21 2.77
CA ALA A 293 20.67 16.04 2.20
C ALA A 293 19.68 15.01 1.66
N ALA A 294 18.45 14.95 2.21
CA ALA A 294 17.37 14.10 1.73
C ALA A 294 16.39 14.92 0.89
N ARG A 295 16.11 14.43 -0.32
CA ARG A 295 15.16 15.05 -1.25
C ARG A 295 14.20 14.01 -1.83
N ILE A 296 12.95 14.39 -2.05
CA ILE A 296 11.99 13.57 -2.79
C ILE A 296 12.41 13.56 -4.27
N VAL A 297 12.52 12.36 -4.83
CA VAL A 297 12.82 12.16 -6.26
C VAL A 297 11.60 11.65 -7.02
N THR A 298 10.66 10.98 -6.34
CA THR A 298 9.38 10.53 -6.90
C THR A 298 8.30 10.73 -5.86
N GLN A 299 7.12 11.17 -6.28
CA GLN A 299 5.91 11.22 -5.45
C GLN A 299 4.71 10.91 -6.34
N ALA A 300 3.85 9.98 -5.89
CA ALA A 300 2.65 9.58 -6.60
C ALA A 300 1.55 9.12 -5.63
N ASP A 301 0.32 9.03 -6.13
CA ASP A 301 -0.72 8.21 -5.51
C ASP A 301 -0.27 6.73 -5.50
N PHE A 302 -0.71 5.99 -4.51
CA PHE A 302 -0.24 4.62 -4.36
C PHE A 302 -1.36 3.67 -3.95
N LEU A 303 -1.75 3.65 -2.67
CA LEU A 303 -2.84 2.83 -2.18
C LEU A 303 -4.19 3.51 -2.44
N TRP A 304 -5.06 2.81 -3.14
CA TRP A 304 -6.43 3.24 -3.38
C TRP A 304 -7.40 2.36 -2.58
N VAL A 305 -8.44 2.99 -2.05
CA VAL A 305 -9.47 2.33 -1.24
C VAL A 305 -10.84 2.53 -1.88
N ARG A 306 -11.62 1.46 -1.92
CA ARG A 306 -13.03 1.41 -2.31
C ARG A 306 -13.85 0.98 -1.09
N ILE A 307 -14.72 1.81 -0.59
CA ILE A 307 -15.63 1.47 0.50
C ILE A 307 -16.73 0.54 -0.04
N LEU A 308 -16.93 -0.61 0.57
CA LEU A 308 -17.98 -1.59 0.24
C LEU A 308 -19.11 -1.58 1.28
N ASP A 309 -18.76 -1.29 2.54
CA ASP A 309 -19.70 -1.14 3.66
C ASP A 309 -19.35 0.14 4.43
N THR A 310 -20.18 1.17 4.25
CA THR A 310 -19.94 2.50 4.83
C THR A 310 -19.93 2.47 6.35
N VAL A 311 -20.88 1.75 6.95
CA VAL A 311 -21.01 1.68 8.42
C VAL A 311 -19.79 1.02 9.03
N ARG A 312 -19.48 -0.20 8.58
CA ARG A 312 -18.32 -0.95 9.09
C ARG A 312 -17.00 -0.22 8.86
N ALA A 313 -16.84 0.40 7.68
CA ALA A 313 -15.62 1.13 7.38
C ALA A 313 -15.44 2.35 8.31
N LEU A 314 -16.48 3.16 8.52
CA LEU A 314 -16.39 4.37 9.34
C LEU A 314 -16.32 4.07 10.85
N GLU A 315 -16.90 2.97 11.32
CA GLU A 315 -16.83 2.53 12.71
C GLU A 315 -15.51 1.82 13.06
N ALA A 316 -14.82 1.25 12.06
CA ALA A 316 -13.54 0.56 12.29
C ALA A 316 -12.38 1.51 12.58
N ARG A 317 -12.50 2.81 12.25
CA ARG A 317 -11.45 3.79 12.48
C ARG A 317 -11.73 4.67 13.70
N THR A 318 -10.66 5.25 14.26
CA THR A 318 -10.77 6.34 15.25
C THR A 318 -10.61 7.71 14.57
N TYR A 319 -10.90 8.78 15.31
CA TYR A 319 -10.89 10.14 14.81
C TYR A 319 -10.11 11.05 15.76
N ALA A 320 -9.43 12.07 15.22
CA ALA A 320 -8.55 12.91 16.02
C ALA A 320 -9.29 13.83 17.00
N VAL A 321 -10.56 14.15 16.71
CA VAL A 321 -11.41 15.06 17.51
C VAL A 321 -12.85 14.53 17.54
N PRO A 322 -13.65 14.89 18.56
CA PRO A 322 -15.07 14.60 18.53
C PRO A 322 -15.80 15.48 17.52
N GLY A 323 -16.84 14.93 16.93
CA GLY A 323 -17.71 15.67 16.01
C GLY A 323 -18.75 14.81 15.32
N THR A 324 -19.74 15.47 14.76
CA THR A 324 -20.86 14.84 14.03
C THR A 324 -20.93 15.42 12.62
N VAL A 325 -21.13 14.55 11.63
CA VAL A 325 -21.37 14.94 10.24
C VAL A 325 -22.36 13.97 9.58
N VAL A 326 -23.27 14.52 8.77
CA VAL A 326 -24.18 13.75 7.92
C VAL A 326 -23.64 13.70 6.51
N LEU A 327 -23.28 12.50 6.05
CA LEU A 327 -22.73 12.23 4.72
C LEU A 327 -23.81 11.63 3.83
N ASP A 328 -24.06 12.22 2.67
CA ASP A 328 -24.88 11.63 1.59
C ASP A 328 -23.93 11.06 0.54
N ILE A 329 -23.82 9.75 0.48
CA ILE A 329 -22.80 9.03 -0.30
C ILE A 329 -23.47 8.50 -1.56
N HIS A 330 -22.99 8.96 -2.71
CA HIS A 330 -23.38 8.46 -4.01
C HIS A 330 -22.45 7.33 -4.44
N ASP A 331 -23.01 6.25 -4.92
CA ASP A 331 -22.26 5.10 -5.44
C ASP A 331 -23.01 4.50 -6.63
N ARG A 332 -22.42 4.62 -7.80
CA ARG A 332 -23.01 4.09 -9.04
C ARG A 332 -23.22 2.57 -9.01
N ALA A 333 -22.42 1.84 -8.22
CA ALA A 333 -22.53 0.40 -8.06
C ALA A 333 -23.51 0.01 -6.94
N GLU A 334 -24.07 0.98 -6.20
CA GLU A 334 -25.00 0.79 -5.08
C GLU A 334 -24.46 -0.10 -3.94
N LEU A 335 -23.16 -0.28 -3.86
CA LEU A 335 -22.54 -1.11 -2.82
C LEU A 335 -22.45 -0.40 -1.47
N ALA A 336 -22.19 0.91 -1.47
CA ALA A 336 -21.96 1.72 -0.28
C ALA A 336 -22.80 3.02 -0.26
N ALA A 337 -23.76 3.16 -1.18
CA ALA A 337 -24.61 4.33 -1.28
C ALA A 337 -25.53 4.48 -0.07
N GLY A 338 -25.87 5.71 0.27
CA GLY A 338 -26.84 6.03 1.32
C GLY A 338 -26.48 7.30 2.07
N ARG A 339 -27.37 7.69 2.98
CA ARG A 339 -27.14 8.81 3.87
C ARG A 339 -26.90 8.30 5.27
N PHE A 340 -25.78 8.74 5.86
CA PHE A 340 -25.30 8.26 7.15
C PHE A 340 -24.96 9.42 8.06
N ARG A 341 -25.36 9.31 9.32
CA ARG A 341 -24.89 10.15 10.40
C ARG A 341 -23.70 9.48 11.05
N LEU A 342 -22.57 10.16 11.06
CA LEU A 342 -21.34 9.77 11.72
C LEU A 342 -21.18 10.62 12.98
N ASP A 343 -21.22 9.96 14.14
CA ASP A 343 -20.84 10.52 15.43
C ASP A 343 -19.48 9.95 15.82
N ALA A 344 -18.43 10.75 15.76
CA ALA A 344 -17.04 10.34 15.84
C ALA A 344 -16.32 10.92 17.05
N SER A 345 -15.35 10.18 17.59
CA SER A 345 -14.47 10.61 18.67
C SER A 345 -13.13 9.87 18.64
N PRO A 346 -12.13 10.26 19.45
CA PRO A 346 -10.88 9.53 19.59
C PRO A 346 -11.05 8.09 20.09
N GLU A 347 -12.13 7.77 20.77
CA GLU A 347 -12.44 6.44 21.32
C GLU A 347 -13.10 5.52 20.27
N GLY A 348 -13.59 6.09 19.16
CA GLY A 348 -14.27 5.37 18.09
C GLY A 348 -15.41 6.17 17.49
N ALA A 349 -16.29 5.50 16.75
CA ALA A 349 -17.43 6.15 16.10
C ALA A 349 -18.66 5.26 16.07
N THR A 350 -19.82 5.92 15.91
CA THR A 350 -21.07 5.28 15.52
C THR A 350 -21.52 5.86 14.19
N CYS A 351 -21.87 5.00 13.26
CA CYS A 351 -22.31 5.36 11.93
C CYS A 351 -23.67 4.71 11.64
N VAL A 352 -24.71 5.49 11.47
CA VAL A 352 -26.08 4.96 11.28
C VAL A 352 -26.74 5.58 10.06
N PRO A 353 -27.55 4.84 9.31
CA PRO A 353 -28.42 5.41 8.29
C PRO A 353 -29.33 6.47 8.89
N THR A 354 -29.55 7.58 8.15
CA THR A 354 -30.38 8.69 8.61
C THR A 354 -31.19 9.32 7.48
N THR A 355 -32.25 10.04 7.84
CA THR A 355 -33.03 10.89 6.95
C THR A 355 -32.78 12.39 7.17
N ASP A 356 -31.83 12.74 8.08
CA ASP A 356 -31.45 14.12 8.34
C ASP A 356 -30.91 14.79 7.06
N SER A 357 -31.00 16.11 7.00
CA SER A 357 -30.43 16.88 5.88
C SER A 357 -28.91 16.62 5.81
N PRO A 358 -28.34 16.42 4.62
CA PRO A 358 -26.90 16.16 4.49
C PRO A 358 -26.09 17.40 4.86
N ASP A 359 -24.95 17.16 5.49
CA ASP A 359 -23.92 18.17 5.69
C ASP A 359 -22.99 18.27 4.49
N LEU A 360 -22.64 17.09 3.94
CA LEU A 360 -21.81 16.93 2.75
C LEU A 360 -22.45 15.91 1.81
N VAL A 361 -22.35 16.17 0.49
CA VAL A 361 -22.69 15.22 -0.57
C VAL A 361 -21.44 14.88 -1.36
N LEU A 362 -21.13 13.59 -1.50
CA LEU A 362 -19.90 13.10 -2.13
C LEU A 362 -20.11 11.75 -2.82
N ASP A 363 -19.30 11.46 -3.82
CA ASP A 363 -19.21 10.09 -4.37
C ASP A 363 -18.35 9.21 -3.44
N VAL A 364 -18.59 7.92 -3.47
CA VAL A 364 -17.85 6.93 -2.67
C VAL A 364 -16.35 6.96 -2.95
N ARG A 365 -15.92 7.44 -4.11
CA ARG A 365 -14.52 7.67 -4.46
C ARG A 365 -13.89 8.72 -3.53
N GLU A 366 -14.57 9.83 -3.29
CA GLU A 366 -14.08 10.89 -2.39
C GLU A 366 -14.04 10.39 -0.95
N LEU A 367 -15.01 9.55 -0.54
CA LEU A 367 -14.96 8.89 0.77
C LEU A 367 -13.73 7.96 0.88
N GLY A 368 -13.44 7.20 -0.18
CA GLY A 368 -12.23 6.38 -0.27
C GLY A 368 -10.94 7.20 -0.12
N ALA A 369 -10.88 8.38 -0.76
CA ALA A 369 -9.73 9.28 -0.66
C ALA A 369 -9.57 9.87 0.76
N LEU A 370 -10.67 10.20 1.44
CA LEU A 370 -10.67 10.71 2.82
C LEU A 370 -10.36 9.62 3.86
N TYR A 371 -10.58 8.35 3.52
CA TYR A 371 -10.72 7.28 4.49
C TYR A 371 -9.51 7.07 5.40
N LEU A 372 -8.30 7.14 4.87
CA LEU A 372 -7.06 6.98 5.65
C LEU A 372 -6.48 8.30 6.18
N GLY A 373 -7.05 9.45 5.79
CA GLY A 373 -6.67 10.77 6.31
C GLY A 373 -5.58 11.50 5.53
N ASP A 374 -5.22 11.04 4.34
CA ASP A 374 -4.26 11.73 3.46
C ASP A 374 -4.89 12.94 2.75
N GLU A 375 -6.12 12.80 2.26
CA GLU A 375 -6.81 13.87 1.54
C GLU A 375 -7.61 14.79 2.47
N SER A 376 -7.87 16.01 2.01
CA SER A 376 -8.56 17.08 2.73
C SER A 376 -9.97 17.26 2.19
N ALA A 377 -10.98 17.24 3.08
CA ALA A 377 -12.35 17.54 2.73
C ALA A 377 -12.50 18.98 2.16
N LEU A 378 -11.76 19.94 2.72
CA LEU A 378 -11.73 21.33 2.23
C LEU A 378 -11.18 21.41 0.80
N ARG A 379 -10.15 20.62 0.48
CA ARG A 379 -9.62 20.58 -0.90
C ARG A 379 -10.63 19.97 -1.87
N LEU A 380 -11.31 18.89 -1.48
CA LEU A 380 -12.33 18.27 -2.32
C LEU A 380 -13.51 19.18 -2.58
N VAL A 381 -13.94 19.99 -1.60
CA VAL A 381 -14.94 21.04 -1.79
C VAL A 381 -14.43 22.14 -2.74
N ALA A 382 -13.19 22.59 -2.56
CA ALA A 382 -12.59 23.57 -3.47
C ALA A 382 -12.46 23.07 -4.92
N LEU A 383 -12.30 21.77 -5.12
CA LEU A 383 -12.30 21.10 -6.43
C LEU A 383 -13.70 20.86 -7.00
N GLY A 384 -14.77 21.08 -6.21
CA GLY A 384 -16.15 20.77 -6.59
C GLY A 384 -16.49 19.27 -6.63
N SER A 385 -15.61 18.41 -6.06
CA SER A 385 -15.84 16.96 -5.97
C SER A 385 -16.73 16.58 -4.77
N VAL A 386 -16.82 17.46 -3.77
CA VAL A 386 -17.68 17.34 -2.61
C VAL A 386 -18.54 18.60 -2.53
N SER A 387 -19.85 18.44 -2.32
CA SER A 387 -20.77 19.56 -2.08
C SER A 387 -20.93 19.79 -0.59
N GLU A 388 -20.75 21.03 -0.14
CA GLU A 388 -21.01 21.45 1.24
C GLU A 388 -22.42 22.00 1.32
N GLU A 389 -23.34 21.27 1.96
CA GLU A 389 -24.76 21.65 2.09
C GLU A 389 -25.02 22.47 3.36
N ARG A 390 -24.26 22.23 4.42
CA ARG A 390 -24.29 23.02 5.65
C ARG A 390 -22.98 23.80 5.79
N PRO A 391 -23.03 25.13 5.86
CA PRO A 391 -21.83 25.97 6.01
C PRO A 391 -20.96 25.54 7.20
N GLY A 392 -19.67 25.33 6.98
CA GLY A 392 -18.69 24.88 7.97
C GLY A 392 -18.57 23.36 8.12
N ALA A 393 -19.41 22.56 7.44
CA ALA A 393 -19.37 21.11 7.52
C ALA A 393 -18.07 20.52 6.93
N ALA A 394 -17.55 21.11 5.87
CA ALA A 394 -16.27 20.69 5.29
C ALA A 394 -15.10 20.85 6.28
N THR A 395 -15.11 21.91 7.09
CA THR A 395 -14.12 22.12 8.15
C THR A 395 -14.24 21.06 9.26
N VAL A 396 -15.47 20.68 9.61
CA VAL A 396 -15.71 19.60 10.59
C VAL A 396 -15.19 18.29 10.03
N ALA A 397 -15.57 17.92 8.81
CA ALA A 397 -15.13 16.69 8.15
C ALA A 397 -13.60 16.65 7.99
N ASP A 398 -12.96 17.74 7.60
CA ASP A 398 -11.51 17.81 7.47
C ASP A 398 -10.81 17.51 8.80
N ARG A 399 -11.30 18.08 9.90
CA ARG A 399 -10.78 17.80 11.25
C ARG A 399 -11.00 16.36 11.70
N LEU A 400 -12.13 15.76 11.33
CA LEU A 400 -12.45 14.39 11.66
C LEU A 400 -11.56 13.41 10.91
N PHE A 401 -11.43 13.56 9.60
CA PHE A 401 -10.78 12.59 8.74
C PHE A 401 -9.26 12.72 8.71
N ARG A 402 -8.70 13.92 8.82
CA ARG A 402 -7.25 14.15 8.73
C ARG A 402 -6.48 13.50 9.87
N THR A 403 -5.29 13.03 9.54
CA THR A 403 -4.35 12.44 10.50
C THR A 403 -3.10 13.31 10.66
N PRO A 404 -2.45 13.33 11.86
CA PRO A 404 -1.23 14.11 12.09
C PRO A 404 -0.05 13.65 11.24
N ARG A 405 0.00 12.37 10.89
CA ARG A 405 0.95 11.78 9.93
C ARG A 405 0.17 11.18 8.77
N ARG A 406 0.74 11.29 7.58
CA ARG A 406 0.09 10.73 6.39
C ARG A 406 0.10 9.21 6.44
N PRO A 407 -0.98 8.56 5.97
CA PRO A 407 -1.01 7.11 5.81
C PRO A 407 0.03 6.69 4.78
N TRP A 408 0.52 5.45 4.92
CA TRP A 408 1.51 4.90 4.02
C TRP A 408 1.38 3.39 3.93
N CYS A 409 1.42 2.85 2.73
CA CYS A 409 1.50 1.43 2.47
C CYS A 409 2.95 1.06 2.09
N PRO A 410 3.63 0.21 2.87
CA PRO A 410 5.00 -0.21 2.56
C PRO A 410 5.08 -1.29 1.48
N ASP A 411 3.95 -1.86 1.06
CA ASP A 411 3.89 -3.05 0.22
C ASP A 411 3.25 -2.79 -1.14
N ILE A 412 3.76 -3.47 -2.16
CA ILE A 412 3.16 -3.61 -3.48
C ILE A 412 2.54 -5.02 -3.55
N PHE A 413 1.30 -5.11 -4.03
CA PHE A 413 0.57 -6.37 -4.14
C PHE A 413 -0.24 -6.50 -5.44
#